data_da7753c1fe5898e29d1660bbad826e75
#
_entry.id   da7753c1fe5898e29d1660bbad826e75
#
_cell.length_a   1.000
_cell.length_b   1.000
_cell.length_c   1.000
_cell.angle_alpha   90.00
_cell.angle_beta   90.00
_cell.angle_gamma   90.00
#
_symmetry.space_group_name_H-M   'P 1'
#
loop_
_entity.id
_entity.type
_entity.pdbx_description
1 polymer ?
#
loop_
_entity_poly.entity_id
_entity_poly.type
_entity_poly.pdbx_seq_one_letter_code
_entity_poly.pdbx_strand_id
1 'polypeptide(L)'
;MLQLLDLARWAPSGDNTQPWRFSIVGDQHLRVHGHDTRDHVLYDYEGRASHMAHGALLETLRVAASGFGLATHWTVEADEEARAPTYDVHFSTNPGVPPDPLFPHIQQRVVQRRPMRTTPLTAAQRAAIEAAAGDEVAVQYFASFAKRLKVASLLWHNAEIRLTCPEAFAVHRDVIEWRARFSQDRIPEQAVGVDPMTARLMEWVMQSWERVQFFNRYLLGTVIPRVELDFLPAVLCGAHLLLRPRQAPAGLHDWVRLGMCLQRVWLTVAREGLHLQPELTPVIFRWYARADRRFSADPALFASAHRLAQVFEDLAGCGPDEPFFFFCRVGVSSVPSSRSLRLERERLMR
;
A
#
# COMPACT_ATOMS: atom_id res chain seq x y z
N MET A 1 -8.34 24.95 -8.66
CA MET A 1 -8.76 23.85 -7.78
C MET A 1 -9.06 22.56 -8.53
N LEU A 2 -9.99 22.52 -9.53
CA LEU A 2 -10.40 21.27 -10.20
C LEU A 2 -9.23 20.48 -10.82
N GLN A 3 -8.28 21.15 -11.47
CA GLN A 3 -7.06 20.51 -12.02
C GLN A 3 -6.18 19.88 -10.94
N LEU A 4 -6.10 20.49 -9.76
CA LEU A 4 -5.38 19.91 -8.61
C LEU A 4 -6.05 18.62 -8.14
N LEU A 5 -7.40 18.60 -8.06
CA LEU A 5 -8.15 17.40 -7.68
C LEU A 5 -8.01 16.27 -8.71
N ASP A 6 -7.96 16.60 -10.02
CA ASP A 6 -7.74 15.62 -11.07
C ASP A 6 -6.37 14.93 -10.98
N LEU A 7 -5.36 15.62 -10.43
CA LEU A 7 -4.06 15.04 -10.12
C LEU A 7 -4.06 14.33 -8.76
N ALA A 8 -4.62 14.97 -7.73
CA ALA A 8 -4.62 14.43 -6.37
C ALA A 8 -5.33 13.09 -6.23
N ARG A 9 -6.45 12.89 -6.95
CA ARG A 9 -7.19 11.63 -6.94
C ARG A 9 -6.34 10.41 -7.34
N TRP A 10 -5.17 10.59 -7.98
CA TRP A 10 -4.24 9.51 -8.30
C TRP A 10 -3.41 9.04 -7.12
N ALA A 11 -3.58 9.59 -5.94
CA ALA A 11 -2.96 9.08 -4.72
C ALA A 11 -3.25 7.58 -4.51
N PRO A 12 -2.31 6.80 -3.94
CA PRO A 12 -2.55 5.41 -3.61
C PRO A 12 -3.43 5.26 -2.37
N SER A 13 -4.18 4.16 -2.33
CA SER A 13 -4.87 3.68 -1.13
C SER A 13 -4.87 2.15 -1.10
N GLY A 14 -5.05 1.56 0.06
CA GLY A 14 -5.25 0.12 0.21
C GLY A 14 -6.39 -0.32 -0.69
N ASP A 15 -6.16 -1.38 -1.47
CA ASP A 15 -7.15 -1.99 -2.37
C ASP A 15 -7.93 -1.02 -3.29
N ASN A 16 -7.38 0.18 -3.52
CA ASN A 16 -7.99 1.26 -4.30
C ASN A 16 -9.28 1.85 -3.67
N THR A 17 -9.41 1.78 -2.35
CA THR A 17 -10.63 2.21 -1.62
C THR A 17 -10.89 3.70 -1.69
N GLN A 18 -9.85 4.54 -1.87
CA GLN A 18 -9.93 6.00 -1.92
C GLN A 18 -10.74 6.56 -0.73
N PRO A 19 -10.24 6.41 0.50
CA PRO A 19 -10.98 6.70 1.73
C PRO A 19 -11.06 8.21 2.01
N TRP A 20 -11.50 8.98 1.02
CA TRP A 20 -11.63 10.44 1.09
C TRP A 20 -12.75 10.97 0.20
N ARG A 21 -13.25 12.16 0.57
CA ARG A 21 -14.13 12.99 -0.25
C ARG A 21 -13.66 14.44 -0.15
N PHE A 22 -14.04 15.27 -1.13
CA PHE A 22 -13.58 16.65 -1.26
C PHE A 22 -14.74 17.64 -1.16
N SER A 23 -14.51 18.76 -0.48
CA SER A 23 -15.35 19.95 -0.53
C SER A 23 -14.49 21.17 -0.88
N ILE A 24 -14.78 21.84 -1.97
CA ILE A 24 -14.16 23.12 -2.30
C ILE A 24 -14.82 24.19 -1.44
N VAL A 25 -14.07 24.75 -0.49
CA VAL A 25 -14.58 25.79 0.42
C VAL A 25 -14.37 27.19 -0.16
N GLY A 26 -13.32 27.35 -0.97
CA GLY A 26 -12.98 28.59 -1.64
C GLY A 26 -11.89 28.40 -2.68
N ASP A 27 -11.49 29.47 -3.33
CA ASP A 27 -10.51 29.43 -4.43
C ASP A 27 -9.15 28.83 -4.03
N GLN A 28 -8.77 29.01 -2.77
CA GLN A 28 -7.51 28.53 -2.19
C GLN A 28 -7.71 27.63 -0.97
N HIS A 29 -8.93 27.13 -0.73
CA HIS A 29 -9.24 26.28 0.41
C HIS A 29 -10.00 25.04 -0.03
N LEU A 30 -9.42 23.88 0.22
CA LEU A 30 -9.97 22.56 0.02
C LEU A 30 -10.15 21.87 1.36
N ARG A 31 -11.30 21.28 1.60
CA ARG A 31 -11.53 20.37 2.71
C ARG A 31 -11.55 18.94 2.23
N VAL A 32 -10.73 18.08 2.85
CA VAL A 32 -10.68 16.64 2.60
C VAL A 32 -11.33 15.92 3.77
N HIS A 33 -12.44 15.23 3.50
CA HIS A 33 -13.13 14.39 4.47
C HIS A 33 -12.59 12.98 4.36
N GLY A 34 -11.72 12.60 5.29
CA GLY A 34 -11.19 11.24 5.40
C GLY A 34 -12.19 10.31 6.08
N HIS A 35 -12.02 9.02 5.87
CA HIS A 35 -12.63 7.94 6.65
C HIS A 35 -11.68 6.75 6.65
N ASP A 36 -11.85 5.84 7.59
CA ASP A 36 -11.10 4.59 7.60
C ASP A 36 -11.99 3.38 7.27
N THR A 37 -11.36 2.23 7.13
CA THR A 37 -12.02 0.98 6.76
C THR A 37 -11.87 -0.10 7.83
N ARG A 38 -11.38 0.25 9.03
CA ARG A 38 -11.02 -0.69 10.11
C ARG A 38 -12.15 -1.61 10.57
N ASP A 39 -13.40 -1.21 10.41
CA ASP A 39 -14.56 -1.98 10.89
C ASP A 39 -14.89 -3.17 9.97
N HIS A 40 -14.45 -3.15 8.71
CA HIS A 40 -14.76 -4.18 7.72
C HIS A 40 -13.57 -4.68 6.91
N VAL A 41 -12.40 -4.03 7.05
CA VAL A 41 -11.17 -4.44 6.37
C VAL A 41 -10.12 -4.86 7.39
N LEU A 42 -9.89 -6.16 7.50
CA LEU A 42 -8.87 -6.75 8.38
C LEU A 42 -7.49 -6.08 8.22
N TYR A 43 -7.17 -5.63 7.01
CA TYR A 43 -5.87 -5.05 6.69
C TYR A 43 -5.71 -3.59 7.11
N ASP A 44 -6.77 -2.96 7.60
CA ASP A 44 -6.73 -1.58 8.10
C ASP A 44 -6.65 -1.54 9.64
N TYR A 45 -5.62 -2.19 10.19
CA TYR A 45 -5.40 -2.23 11.64
C TYR A 45 -5.38 -0.82 12.22
N GLU A 46 -6.33 -0.51 13.12
CA GLU A 46 -6.50 0.81 13.76
C GLU A 46 -6.58 2.00 12.79
N GLY A 47 -7.01 1.77 11.54
CA GLY A 47 -7.08 2.82 10.53
C GLY A 47 -5.72 3.23 9.94
N ARG A 48 -4.63 2.54 10.28
CA ARG A 48 -3.27 2.92 9.88
C ARG A 48 -3.09 2.98 8.37
N ALA A 49 -3.64 2.01 7.63
CA ALA A 49 -3.55 2.00 6.17
C ALA A 49 -4.35 3.15 5.54
N SER A 50 -5.53 3.48 6.07
CA SER A 50 -6.33 4.63 5.64
C SER A 50 -5.64 5.95 5.98
N HIS A 51 -5.08 6.10 7.18
CA HIS A 51 -4.34 7.31 7.58
C HIS A 51 -3.10 7.53 6.69
N MET A 52 -2.36 6.48 6.36
CA MET A 52 -1.26 6.57 5.39
C MET A 52 -1.76 6.93 3.99
N ALA A 53 -2.94 6.45 3.58
CA ALA A 53 -3.54 6.84 2.30
C ALA A 53 -3.95 8.32 2.29
N HIS A 54 -4.46 8.87 3.40
CA HIS A 54 -4.71 10.31 3.56
C HIS A 54 -3.40 11.10 3.44
N GLY A 55 -2.33 10.65 4.09
CA GLY A 55 -1.00 11.26 3.95
C GLY A 55 -0.50 11.24 2.50
N ALA A 56 -0.65 10.10 1.82
CA ALA A 56 -0.29 10.00 0.41
C ALA A 56 -1.11 10.95 -0.48
N LEU A 57 -2.39 11.17 -0.16
CA LEU A 57 -3.23 12.17 -0.82
C LEU A 57 -2.72 13.59 -0.59
N LEU A 58 -2.44 13.97 0.66
CA LEU A 58 -1.93 15.30 1.01
C LEU A 58 -0.58 15.59 0.34
N GLU A 59 0.30 14.59 0.27
CA GLU A 59 1.57 14.72 -0.45
C GLU A 59 1.36 14.86 -1.96
N THR A 60 0.38 14.11 -2.53
CA THR A 60 0.05 14.24 -3.95
C THR A 60 -0.52 15.62 -4.26
N LEU A 61 -1.35 16.19 -3.36
CA LEU A 61 -1.84 17.57 -3.45
C LEU A 61 -0.67 18.58 -3.42
N ARG A 62 0.28 18.38 -2.50
CA ARG A 62 1.46 19.27 -2.37
C ARG A 62 2.33 19.23 -3.64
N VAL A 63 2.61 18.03 -4.16
CA VAL A 63 3.38 17.86 -5.41
C VAL A 63 2.61 18.44 -6.60
N ALA A 64 1.30 18.22 -6.69
CA ALA A 64 0.45 18.77 -7.74
C ALA A 64 0.41 20.30 -7.68
N ALA A 65 0.24 20.89 -6.49
CA ALA A 65 0.17 22.34 -6.27
C ALA A 65 1.46 23.04 -6.73
N SER A 66 2.63 22.44 -6.50
CA SER A 66 3.92 23.00 -6.95
C SER A 66 3.98 23.20 -8.46
N GLY A 67 3.35 22.32 -9.25
CA GLY A 67 3.25 22.46 -10.71
C GLY A 67 2.42 23.66 -11.18
N PHE A 68 1.67 24.28 -10.28
CA PHE A 68 0.88 25.49 -10.50
C PHE A 68 1.43 26.72 -9.77
N GLY A 69 2.65 26.64 -9.23
CA GLY A 69 3.27 27.73 -8.45
C GLY A 69 2.57 27.99 -7.13
N LEU A 70 1.97 26.97 -6.53
CA LEU A 70 1.26 27.04 -5.25
C LEU A 70 2.01 26.29 -4.15
N ALA A 71 2.14 26.93 -2.99
CA ALA A 71 2.53 26.28 -1.74
C ALA A 71 1.28 25.71 -1.05
N THR A 72 1.45 24.66 -0.26
CA THR A 72 0.37 23.96 0.43
C THR A 72 0.63 23.90 1.92
N HIS A 73 -0.36 24.24 2.70
CA HIS A 73 -0.40 24.04 4.15
C HIS A 73 -1.67 23.26 4.52
N TRP A 74 -1.60 22.39 5.50
CA TRP A 74 -2.77 21.65 5.96
C TRP A 74 -2.81 21.54 7.49
N THR A 75 -4.02 21.49 8.01
CA THR A 75 -4.34 21.15 9.41
C THR A 75 -5.31 19.99 9.43
N VAL A 76 -5.43 19.29 10.55
CA VAL A 76 -6.36 18.17 10.71
C VAL A 76 -7.19 18.35 11.96
N GLU A 77 -8.49 18.06 11.82
CA GLU A 77 -9.45 17.89 12.91
C GLU A 77 -9.91 16.43 12.93
N ALA A 78 -9.92 15.80 14.08
CA ALA A 78 -10.35 14.43 14.27
C ALA A 78 -10.90 14.23 15.69
N ASP A 79 -11.79 13.24 15.85
CA ASP A 79 -12.15 12.71 17.16
C ASP A 79 -11.01 11.88 17.76
N GLU A 80 -11.19 11.39 19.00
CA GLU A 80 -10.17 10.60 19.70
C GLU A 80 -9.78 9.33 18.95
N GLU A 81 -10.72 8.70 18.23
CA GLU A 81 -10.48 7.48 17.45
C GLU A 81 -9.96 7.75 16.02
N ALA A 82 -10.02 9.00 15.59
CA ALA A 82 -9.62 9.45 14.25
C ALA A 82 -10.25 8.66 13.09
N ARG A 83 -11.52 8.25 13.24
CA ARG A 83 -12.25 7.43 12.24
C ARG A 83 -12.63 8.22 11.00
N ALA A 84 -12.95 9.50 11.18
CA ALA A 84 -13.38 10.40 10.10
C ALA A 84 -12.64 11.75 10.17
N PRO A 85 -11.29 11.77 10.02
CA PRO A 85 -10.52 12.99 10.12
C PRO A 85 -10.88 13.94 8.99
N THR A 86 -10.89 15.23 9.28
CA THR A 86 -11.08 16.29 8.30
C THR A 86 -9.79 17.09 8.16
N TYR A 87 -9.31 17.25 6.93
CA TYR A 87 -8.11 18.03 6.63
C TYR A 87 -8.51 19.31 5.92
N ASP A 88 -8.16 20.46 6.50
CA ASP A 88 -8.25 21.75 5.84
C ASP A 88 -6.94 22.05 5.12
N VAL A 89 -7.00 22.13 3.80
CA VAL A 89 -5.83 22.32 2.93
C VAL A 89 -5.91 23.69 2.29
N HIS A 90 -4.94 24.53 2.61
CA HIS A 90 -4.82 25.89 2.10
C HIS A 90 -3.70 25.98 1.07
N PHE A 91 -3.99 26.66 -0.03
CA PHE A 91 -3.04 26.95 -1.09
C PHE A 91 -2.71 28.44 -1.09
N SER A 92 -1.45 28.77 -1.25
CA SER A 92 -1.00 30.16 -1.37
C SER A 92 -0.10 30.31 -2.59
N THR A 93 -0.25 31.42 -3.31
CA THR A 93 0.60 31.70 -4.47
C THR A 93 2.05 31.89 -3.99
N ASN A 94 2.95 31.11 -4.57
CA ASN A 94 4.37 31.24 -4.32
C ASN A 94 5.15 31.07 -5.65
N PRO A 95 5.29 32.15 -6.43
CA PRO A 95 5.91 32.08 -7.76
C PRO A 95 7.40 31.72 -7.73
N GLY A 96 8.04 31.77 -6.54
CA GLY A 96 9.43 31.34 -6.35
C GLY A 96 9.60 29.82 -6.12
N VAL A 97 8.53 29.08 -5.94
CA VAL A 97 8.60 27.62 -5.75
C VAL A 97 8.71 26.93 -7.12
N PRO A 98 9.81 26.25 -7.41
CA PRO A 98 9.89 25.46 -8.64
C PRO A 98 8.94 24.24 -8.55
N PRO A 99 8.43 23.74 -9.68
CA PRO A 99 7.68 22.50 -9.71
C PRO A 99 8.48 21.35 -9.07
N ASP A 100 7.84 20.58 -8.19
CA ASP A 100 8.47 19.41 -7.58
C ASP A 100 8.84 18.43 -8.71
N PRO A 101 10.09 17.91 -8.77
CA PRO A 101 10.51 16.98 -9.82
C PRO A 101 9.68 15.68 -9.87
N LEU A 102 8.87 15.42 -8.85
CA LEU A 102 7.94 14.28 -8.81
C LEU A 102 6.60 14.55 -9.52
N PHE A 103 6.29 15.80 -9.87
CA PHE A 103 5.03 16.19 -10.51
C PHE A 103 4.67 15.35 -11.77
N PRO A 104 5.58 15.10 -12.73
CA PRO A 104 5.26 14.32 -13.93
C PRO A 104 4.93 12.85 -13.62
N HIS A 105 5.31 12.35 -12.43
CA HIS A 105 5.19 10.95 -12.05
C HIS A 105 3.90 10.61 -11.30
N ILE A 106 3.06 11.61 -10.96
CA ILE A 106 1.80 11.40 -10.24
C ILE A 106 0.92 10.35 -10.93
N GLN A 107 0.68 10.49 -12.24
CA GLN A 107 -0.16 9.59 -13.02
C GLN A 107 0.59 8.38 -13.58
N GLN A 108 1.92 8.46 -13.68
CA GLN A 108 2.76 7.37 -14.19
C GLN A 108 2.92 6.26 -13.16
N ARG A 109 2.91 6.60 -11.87
CA ARG A 109 3.05 5.64 -10.77
C ARG A 109 1.96 4.57 -10.87
N VAL A 110 2.38 3.33 -10.89
CA VAL A 110 1.52 2.15 -10.97
C VAL A 110 2.10 1.01 -10.14
N VAL A 111 1.24 0.15 -9.64
CA VAL A 111 1.60 -1.11 -8.95
C VAL A 111 2.01 -2.16 -9.98
N GLN A 112 3.08 -2.92 -9.72
CA GLN A 112 3.48 -4.07 -10.54
C GLN A 112 3.44 -5.34 -9.69
N ARG A 113 2.39 -6.14 -9.85
CA ARG A 113 2.21 -7.39 -9.08
C ARG A 113 2.93 -8.58 -9.68
N ARG A 114 3.25 -8.55 -10.98
CA ARG A 114 3.99 -9.62 -11.65
C ARG A 114 5.47 -9.60 -11.27
N PRO A 115 6.22 -10.68 -11.51
CA PRO A 115 7.67 -10.69 -11.34
C PRO A 115 8.36 -9.52 -12.05
N MET A 116 9.42 -9.01 -11.44
CA MET A 116 10.27 -7.95 -11.96
C MET A 116 11.65 -8.51 -12.32
N ARG A 117 12.48 -7.75 -12.98
CA ARG A 117 13.88 -8.12 -13.23
C ARG A 117 14.66 -8.14 -11.92
N THR A 118 15.60 -9.08 -11.82
CA THR A 118 16.48 -9.22 -10.64
C THR A 118 17.68 -8.27 -10.70
N THR A 119 17.68 -7.31 -11.62
CA THR A 119 18.71 -6.28 -11.72
C THR A 119 18.83 -5.52 -10.41
N PRO A 120 19.99 -5.46 -9.77
CA PRO A 120 20.18 -4.71 -8.54
C PRO A 120 19.91 -3.21 -8.76
N LEU A 121 19.38 -2.55 -7.72
CA LEU A 121 19.28 -1.10 -7.71
C LEU A 121 20.67 -0.47 -7.72
N THR A 122 20.85 0.55 -8.52
CA THR A 122 22.09 1.34 -8.53
C THR A 122 22.27 2.13 -7.24
N ALA A 123 23.49 2.58 -6.96
CA ALA A 123 23.75 3.44 -5.81
C ALA A 123 22.96 4.76 -5.88
N ALA A 124 22.82 5.33 -7.08
CA ALA A 124 22.04 6.56 -7.31
C ALA A 124 20.54 6.34 -7.00
N GLN A 125 19.97 5.22 -7.47
CA GLN A 125 18.57 4.89 -7.16
C GLN A 125 18.33 4.71 -5.65
N ARG A 126 19.26 4.05 -4.94
CA ARG A 126 19.16 3.90 -3.49
C ARG A 126 19.25 5.25 -2.77
N ALA A 127 20.23 6.06 -3.11
CA ALA A 127 20.40 7.39 -2.54
C ALA A 127 19.15 8.28 -2.79
N ALA A 128 18.55 8.20 -3.99
CA ALA A 128 17.32 8.92 -4.30
C ALA A 128 16.13 8.46 -3.44
N ILE A 129 15.98 7.15 -3.21
CA ILE A 129 14.93 6.57 -2.38
C ILE A 129 15.13 6.98 -0.91
N GLU A 130 16.37 6.91 -0.40
CA GLU A 130 16.72 7.31 0.97
C GLU A 130 16.48 8.82 1.18
N ALA A 131 16.88 9.65 0.23
CA ALA A 131 16.61 11.08 0.28
C ALA A 131 15.09 11.40 0.26
N ALA A 132 14.30 10.62 -0.50
CA ALA A 132 12.86 10.77 -0.52
C ALA A 132 12.18 10.34 0.79
N ALA A 133 12.75 9.35 1.49
CA ALA A 133 12.28 8.91 2.81
C ALA A 133 12.56 9.95 3.90
N GLY A 134 13.59 10.77 3.73
CA GLY A 134 14.00 11.78 4.70
C GLY A 134 14.63 11.20 5.97
N ASP A 135 14.96 12.09 6.91
CA ASP A 135 15.72 11.69 8.12
C ASP A 135 14.88 10.93 9.15
N GLU A 136 13.56 11.04 9.08
CA GLU A 136 12.64 10.41 10.05
C GLU A 136 12.37 8.91 9.76
N VAL A 137 12.74 8.44 8.55
CA VAL A 137 12.47 7.08 8.11
C VAL A 137 13.74 6.39 7.63
N ALA A 138 14.05 5.24 8.21
CA ALA A 138 15.13 4.38 7.76
C ALA A 138 14.63 3.45 6.66
N VAL A 139 15.40 3.31 5.57
CA VAL A 139 15.15 2.38 4.46
C VAL A 139 16.09 1.20 4.57
N GLN A 140 15.56 0.01 4.80
CA GLN A 140 16.34 -1.23 4.86
C GLN A 140 16.12 -2.06 3.60
N TYR A 141 17.21 -2.53 2.99
CA TYR A 141 17.19 -3.28 1.73
C TYR A 141 17.45 -4.76 1.93
N PHE A 142 16.62 -5.61 1.31
CA PHE A 142 16.85 -7.06 1.18
C PHE A 142 17.10 -7.37 -0.31
N ALA A 143 18.34 -7.19 -0.78
CA ALA A 143 18.68 -7.22 -2.20
C ALA A 143 19.40 -8.50 -2.63
N SER A 144 20.22 -9.15 -1.76
CA SER A 144 20.91 -10.37 -2.14
C SER A 144 19.92 -11.51 -2.39
N PHE A 145 20.29 -12.46 -3.26
CA PHE A 145 19.44 -13.63 -3.53
C PHE A 145 19.03 -14.36 -2.25
N ALA A 146 19.99 -14.58 -1.33
CA ALA A 146 19.69 -15.23 -0.05
C ALA A 146 18.68 -14.45 0.80
N LYS A 147 18.77 -13.10 0.83
CA LYS A 147 17.80 -12.27 1.54
C LYS A 147 16.42 -12.30 0.87
N ARG A 148 16.36 -12.20 -0.48
CA ARG A 148 15.09 -12.31 -1.23
C ARG A 148 14.43 -13.68 -1.03
N LEU A 149 15.21 -14.75 -0.96
CA LEU A 149 14.67 -16.09 -0.68
C LEU A 149 14.10 -16.20 0.74
N LYS A 150 14.75 -15.58 1.74
CA LYS A 150 14.19 -15.50 3.10
C LYS A 150 12.90 -14.70 3.14
N VAL A 151 12.84 -13.57 2.42
CA VAL A 151 11.60 -12.79 2.28
C VAL A 151 10.53 -13.62 1.57
N ALA A 152 10.86 -14.32 0.49
CA ALA A 152 9.91 -15.19 -0.21
C ALA A 152 9.33 -16.28 0.71
N SER A 153 10.15 -16.86 1.58
CA SER A 153 9.68 -17.79 2.61
C SER A 153 8.75 -17.14 3.63
N LEU A 154 9.08 -15.93 4.09
CA LEU A 154 8.18 -15.16 4.97
C LEU A 154 6.83 -14.88 4.31
N LEU A 155 6.84 -14.39 3.07
CA LEU A 155 5.61 -14.09 2.31
C LEU A 155 4.79 -15.34 2.02
N TRP A 156 5.45 -16.46 1.71
CA TRP A 156 4.82 -17.76 1.52
C TRP A 156 3.98 -18.18 2.73
N HIS A 157 4.56 -18.11 3.93
CA HIS A 157 3.85 -18.49 5.16
C HIS A 157 2.82 -17.43 5.58
N ASN A 158 3.10 -16.15 5.31
CA ASN A 158 2.16 -15.07 5.57
C ASN A 158 0.92 -15.16 4.67
N ALA A 159 1.11 -15.54 3.40
CA ALA A 159 0.01 -15.77 2.47
C ALA A 159 -0.90 -16.94 2.91
N GLU A 160 -0.37 -17.94 3.61
CA GLU A 160 -1.20 -19.01 4.19
C GLU A 160 -2.20 -18.45 5.18
N ILE A 161 -1.78 -17.57 6.11
CA ILE A 161 -2.71 -16.89 7.03
C ILE A 161 -3.81 -16.19 6.23
N ARG A 162 -3.42 -15.37 5.25
CA ARG A 162 -4.33 -14.58 4.42
C ARG A 162 -5.35 -15.43 3.63
N LEU A 163 -4.92 -16.57 3.12
CA LEU A 163 -5.75 -17.44 2.25
C LEU A 163 -6.60 -18.46 3.03
N THR A 164 -6.33 -18.63 4.33
CA THR A 164 -7.09 -19.56 5.19
C THR A 164 -7.89 -18.83 6.28
N CYS A 165 -7.83 -17.49 6.34
CA CYS A 165 -8.55 -16.66 7.28
C CYS A 165 -9.95 -16.31 6.75
N PRO A 166 -11.04 -16.72 7.44
CA PRO A 166 -12.40 -16.41 7.01
C PRO A 166 -12.67 -14.91 6.95
N GLU A 167 -12.11 -14.15 7.89
CA GLU A 167 -12.28 -12.69 7.99
C GLU A 167 -11.61 -11.97 6.81
N ALA A 168 -10.53 -12.53 6.26
CA ALA A 168 -9.86 -12.02 5.06
C ALA A 168 -10.61 -12.35 3.77
N PHE A 169 -11.38 -13.44 3.74
CA PHE A 169 -12.10 -13.88 2.55
C PHE A 169 -13.07 -12.83 2.01
N ALA A 170 -13.87 -12.20 2.89
CA ALA A 170 -14.81 -11.16 2.49
C ALA A 170 -14.10 -10.00 1.79
N VAL A 171 -12.96 -9.55 2.35
CA VAL A 171 -12.15 -8.48 1.74
C VAL A 171 -11.66 -8.90 0.36
N HIS A 172 -11.07 -10.09 0.22
CA HIS A 172 -10.53 -10.54 -1.06
C HIS A 172 -11.60 -10.72 -2.14
N ARG A 173 -12.79 -11.22 -1.77
CA ARG A 173 -13.92 -11.39 -2.68
C ARG A 173 -14.40 -10.04 -3.25
N ASP A 174 -14.48 -9.03 -2.39
CA ASP A 174 -15.11 -7.76 -2.73
C ASP A 174 -14.12 -6.78 -3.40
N VAL A 175 -12.81 -6.97 -3.20
CA VAL A 175 -11.77 -6.07 -3.71
C VAL A 175 -11.41 -6.32 -5.18
N ILE A 176 -11.70 -7.50 -5.73
CA ILE A 176 -11.37 -7.84 -7.12
C ILE A 176 -12.56 -7.55 -8.04
N GLU A 177 -12.31 -6.79 -9.09
CA GLU A 177 -13.25 -6.65 -10.21
C GLU A 177 -12.92 -7.70 -11.28
N TRP A 178 -13.74 -8.76 -11.29
CA TRP A 178 -13.52 -9.90 -12.18
C TRP A 178 -13.75 -9.52 -13.64
N ARG A 179 -13.00 -10.15 -14.56
CA ARG A 179 -13.04 -9.94 -16.02
C ARG A 179 -12.72 -8.51 -16.44
N ALA A 180 -12.15 -7.70 -15.54
CA ALA A 180 -11.82 -6.32 -15.81
C ALA A 180 -10.34 -6.14 -16.11
N ARG A 181 -10.05 -5.23 -17.06
CA ARG A 181 -8.70 -4.73 -17.34
C ARG A 181 -8.39 -3.47 -16.53
N PHE A 182 -9.40 -2.66 -16.27
CA PHE A 182 -9.31 -1.42 -15.51
C PHE A 182 -10.46 -1.37 -14.50
N SER A 183 -10.23 -0.77 -13.35
CA SER A 183 -11.23 -0.60 -12.30
C SER A 183 -11.05 0.77 -11.64
N GLN A 184 -12.14 1.47 -11.34
CA GLN A 184 -12.09 2.79 -10.71
C GLN A 184 -11.97 2.72 -9.19
N ASP A 185 -12.51 1.70 -8.55
CA ASP A 185 -12.63 1.58 -7.09
C ASP A 185 -12.16 0.21 -6.54
N ARG A 186 -11.68 -0.69 -7.41
CA ARG A 186 -11.19 -2.03 -7.04
C ARG A 186 -9.88 -2.37 -7.74
N ILE A 187 -9.45 -3.61 -7.58
CA ILE A 187 -8.32 -4.19 -8.30
C ILE A 187 -8.88 -4.96 -9.49
N PRO A 188 -8.60 -4.56 -10.75
CA PRO A 188 -9.05 -5.33 -11.89
C PRO A 188 -8.33 -6.69 -11.93
N GLU A 189 -9.06 -7.76 -12.27
CA GLU A 189 -8.55 -9.13 -12.33
C GLU A 189 -7.21 -9.23 -13.07
N GLN A 190 -7.10 -8.59 -14.25
CA GLN A 190 -5.88 -8.64 -15.04
C GLN A 190 -4.66 -7.98 -14.39
N ALA A 191 -4.87 -7.15 -13.34
CA ALA A 191 -3.82 -6.55 -12.54
C ALA A 191 -3.50 -7.32 -11.25
N VAL A 192 -4.23 -8.40 -10.93
CA VAL A 192 -3.97 -9.22 -9.72
C VAL A 192 -2.60 -9.89 -9.80
N GLY A 193 -2.22 -10.37 -10.99
CA GLY A 193 -0.89 -10.94 -11.21
C GLY A 193 -0.85 -12.45 -11.45
N VAL A 194 -1.98 -13.14 -11.36
CA VAL A 194 -2.12 -14.57 -11.70
C VAL A 194 -2.28 -14.77 -13.22
N ASP A 195 -2.10 -16.01 -13.66
CA ASP A 195 -2.41 -16.38 -15.05
C ASP A 195 -3.94 -16.43 -15.31
N PRO A 196 -4.38 -16.33 -16.57
CA PRO A 196 -5.82 -16.29 -16.89
C PRO A 196 -6.63 -17.53 -16.50
N MET A 197 -6.00 -18.72 -16.42
CA MET A 197 -6.69 -19.94 -16.00
C MET A 197 -6.87 -19.95 -14.48
N THR A 198 -5.82 -19.60 -13.75
CA THR A 198 -5.87 -19.38 -12.29
C THR A 198 -6.90 -18.32 -11.94
N ALA A 199 -6.97 -17.18 -12.68
CA ALA A 199 -7.96 -16.15 -12.45
C ALA A 199 -9.41 -16.65 -12.56
N ARG A 200 -9.73 -17.43 -13.60
CA ARG A 200 -11.07 -18.04 -13.76
C ARG A 200 -11.42 -19.01 -12.64
N LEU A 201 -10.45 -19.83 -12.24
CA LEU A 201 -10.64 -20.75 -11.13
C LEU A 201 -10.87 -19.98 -9.82
N MET A 202 -10.06 -18.94 -9.58
CA MET A 202 -10.23 -18.07 -8.41
C MET A 202 -11.62 -17.41 -8.40
N GLU A 203 -12.08 -16.84 -9.53
CA GLU A 203 -13.43 -16.25 -9.64
C GLU A 203 -14.51 -17.24 -9.18
N TRP A 204 -14.42 -18.50 -9.60
CA TRP A 204 -15.38 -19.52 -9.22
C TRP A 204 -15.23 -19.96 -7.76
N VAL A 205 -14.02 -20.18 -7.28
CA VAL A 205 -13.75 -20.58 -5.89
C VAL A 205 -14.16 -19.50 -4.91
N MET A 206 -13.88 -18.23 -5.22
CA MET A 206 -14.16 -17.07 -4.36
C MET A 206 -15.65 -16.71 -4.25
N GLN A 207 -16.56 -17.45 -4.89
CA GLN A 207 -18.00 -17.22 -4.73
C GLN A 207 -18.54 -17.66 -3.37
N SER A 208 -17.89 -18.63 -2.69
CA SER A 208 -18.26 -19.00 -1.33
C SER A 208 -17.08 -19.50 -0.50
N TRP A 209 -17.16 -19.28 0.82
CA TRP A 209 -16.13 -19.73 1.75
C TRP A 209 -16.01 -21.27 1.78
N GLU A 210 -17.10 -22.00 1.65
CA GLU A 210 -17.11 -23.46 1.61
C GLU A 210 -16.28 -24.01 0.44
N ARG A 211 -16.36 -23.35 -0.73
CA ARG A 211 -15.52 -23.71 -1.90
C ARG A 211 -14.05 -23.45 -1.59
N VAL A 212 -13.73 -22.29 -1.01
CA VAL A 212 -12.35 -21.96 -0.61
C VAL A 212 -11.82 -23.02 0.37
N GLN A 213 -12.59 -23.38 1.41
CA GLN A 213 -12.20 -24.41 2.36
C GLN A 213 -11.99 -25.77 1.69
N PHE A 214 -12.91 -26.18 0.80
CA PHE A 214 -12.79 -27.43 0.05
C PHE A 214 -11.50 -27.48 -0.79
N PHE A 215 -11.23 -26.40 -1.55
CA PHE A 215 -10.00 -26.29 -2.35
C PHE A 215 -8.75 -26.30 -1.48
N ASN A 216 -8.74 -25.53 -0.40
CA ASN A 216 -7.60 -25.46 0.52
C ASN A 216 -7.30 -26.83 1.15
N ARG A 217 -8.34 -27.60 1.49
CA ARG A 217 -8.20 -28.88 2.18
C ARG A 217 -7.83 -30.04 1.25
N TYR A 218 -8.40 -30.10 0.05
CA TYR A 218 -8.32 -31.28 -0.81
C TYR A 218 -7.54 -31.07 -2.11
N LEU A 219 -7.40 -29.83 -2.59
CA LEU A 219 -6.85 -29.50 -3.89
C LEU A 219 -5.64 -28.56 -3.84
N LEU A 220 -5.02 -28.42 -2.67
CA LEU A 220 -3.88 -27.52 -2.46
C LEU A 220 -4.19 -26.06 -2.92
N GLY A 221 -5.41 -25.59 -2.67
CA GLY A 221 -5.93 -24.33 -3.19
C GLY A 221 -5.12 -23.09 -2.83
N THR A 222 -4.32 -23.14 -1.77
CA THR A 222 -3.42 -22.05 -1.40
C THR A 222 -2.10 -22.06 -2.18
N VAL A 223 -1.68 -23.21 -2.76
CA VAL A 223 -0.32 -23.38 -3.31
C VAL A 223 -0.11 -22.51 -4.55
N ILE A 224 -1.00 -22.60 -5.54
CA ILE A 224 -0.84 -21.84 -6.79
C ILE A 224 -0.84 -20.33 -6.54
N PRO A 225 -1.81 -19.74 -5.82
CA PRO A 225 -1.77 -18.32 -5.50
C PRO A 225 -0.51 -17.91 -4.72
N ARG A 226 -0.03 -18.73 -3.79
CA ARG A 226 1.21 -18.45 -3.03
C ARG A 226 2.44 -18.45 -3.93
N VAL A 227 2.51 -19.36 -4.91
CA VAL A 227 3.60 -19.37 -5.90
C VAL A 227 3.56 -18.12 -6.77
N GLU A 228 2.40 -17.80 -7.36
CA GLU A 228 2.29 -16.75 -8.38
C GLU A 228 2.28 -15.33 -7.80
N LEU A 229 1.70 -15.13 -6.61
CA LEU A 229 1.52 -13.80 -6.03
C LEU A 229 2.56 -13.45 -4.97
N ASP A 230 3.11 -14.46 -4.28
CA ASP A 230 3.96 -14.23 -3.12
C ASP A 230 5.39 -14.74 -3.37
N PHE A 231 5.61 -16.03 -3.60
CA PHE A 231 6.96 -16.60 -3.63
C PHE A 231 7.77 -16.19 -4.88
N LEU A 232 7.22 -16.44 -6.06
CA LEU A 232 7.93 -16.20 -7.31
C LEU A 232 8.24 -14.70 -7.52
N PRO A 233 7.28 -13.78 -7.33
CA PRO A 233 7.57 -12.36 -7.43
C PRO A 233 8.52 -11.83 -6.34
N ALA A 234 8.55 -12.44 -5.15
CA ALA A 234 9.49 -12.07 -4.10
C ALA A 234 10.93 -12.44 -4.45
N VAL A 235 11.16 -13.58 -5.09
CA VAL A 235 12.49 -13.96 -5.56
C VAL A 235 12.89 -13.13 -6.79
N LEU A 236 11.91 -12.87 -7.68
CA LEU A 236 12.11 -12.17 -8.95
C LEU A 236 11.79 -10.68 -8.81
N CYS A 237 12.67 -9.95 -8.13
CA CYS A 237 12.64 -8.48 -7.99
C CYS A 237 14.06 -7.93 -7.82
N GLY A 238 14.23 -6.64 -7.87
CA GLY A 238 15.53 -5.99 -7.62
C GLY A 238 15.92 -6.00 -6.13
N ALA A 239 14.97 -5.67 -5.28
CA ALA A 239 15.12 -5.70 -3.82
C ALA A 239 13.75 -5.63 -3.14
N HIS A 240 13.69 -6.03 -1.85
CA HIS A 240 12.61 -5.59 -0.97
C HIS A 240 13.10 -4.42 -0.11
N LEU A 241 12.16 -3.55 0.22
CA LEU A 241 12.38 -2.40 1.11
C LEU A 241 11.47 -2.52 2.33
N LEU A 242 12.07 -2.36 3.50
CA LEU A 242 11.34 -2.14 4.75
C LEU A 242 11.55 -0.68 5.17
N LEU A 243 10.45 0.07 5.28
CA LEU A 243 10.46 1.43 5.79
C LEU A 243 10.13 1.40 7.27
N ARG A 244 11.05 1.95 8.08
CA ARG A 244 10.94 2.00 9.54
C ARG A 244 11.01 3.44 10.00
N PRO A 245 10.01 3.97 10.70
CA PRO A 245 10.13 5.27 11.32
C PRO A 245 11.16 5.16 12.46
N ARG A 246 11.96 6.21 12.66
CA ARG A 246 12.95 6.23 13.76
C ARG A 246 12.33 6.37 15.14
N GLN A 247 11.09 6.90 15.18
CA GLN A 247 10.28 6.99 16.40
C GLN A 247 8.95 6.28 16.17
N ALA A 248 8.45 5.62 17.19
CA ALA A 248 7.15 4.96 17.11
C ALA A 248 6.05 6.00 16.87
N PRO A 249 5.17 5.81 15.85
CA PRO A 249 4.09 6.75 15.59
C PRO A 249 3.07 6.71 16.74
N ALA A 250 2.73 7.89 17.26
CA ALA A 250 1.89 8.04 18.44
C ALA A 250 0.40 8.30 18.12
N GLY A 251 0.04 8.61 16.87
CA GLY A 251 -1.35 8.91 16.53
C GLY A 251 -1.57 9.26 15.06
N LEU A 252 -2.75 9.80 14.75
CA LEU A 252 -3.17 10.14 13.39
C LEU A 252 -2.12 10.98 12.63
N HIS A 253 -1.63 12.04 13.25
CA HIS A 253 -0.71 12.98 12.61
C HIS A 253 0.57 12.27 12.12
N ASP A 254 1.13 11.37 12.93
CA ASP A 254 2.33 10.63 12.58
C ASP A 254 2.07 9.63 11.44
N TRP A 255 0.94 8.92 11.47
CA TRP A 255 0.56 8.02 10.38
C TRP A 255 0.32 8.76 9.06
N VAL A 256 -0.26 9.96 9.11
CA VAL A 256 -0.40 10.84 7.95
C VAL A 256 0.97 11.27 7.42
N ARG A 257 1.91 11.68 8.28
CA ARG A 257 3.29 12.04 7.87
C ARG A 257 4.03 10.86 7.24
N LEU A 258 3.88 9.65 7.80
CA LEU A 258 4.44 8.43 7.21
C LEU A 258 3.82 8.13 5.84
N GLY A 259 2.53 8.40 5.65
CA GLY A 259 1.86 8.31 4.36
C GLY A 259 2.40 9.32 3.34
N MET A 260 2.69 10.56 3.76
CA MET A 260 3.35 11.56 2.90
C MET A 260 4.75 11.09 2.47
N CYS A 261 5.55 10.59 3.42
CA CYS A 261 6.86 10.00 3.16
C CYS A 261 6.76 8.83 2.15
N LEU A 262 5.82 7.91 2.38
CA LEU A 262 5.58 6.78 1.49
C LEU A 262 5.28 7.23 0.06
N GLN A 263 4.44 8.26 -0.12
CA GLN A 263 4.11 8.77 -1.45
C GLN A 263 5.33 9.38 -2.14
N ARG A 264 6.18 10.14 -1.43
CA ARG A 264 7.43 10.64 -1.98
C ARG A 264 8.37 9.52 -2.42
N VAL A 265 8.54 8.50 -1.58
CA VAL A 265 9.32 7.31 -1.92
C VAL A 265 8.75 6.64 -3.16
N TRP A 266 7.44 6.46 -3.25
CA TRP A 266 6.82 5.75 -4.37
C TRP A 266 6.91 6.53 -5.69
N LEU A 267 6.69 7.85 -5.64
CA LEU A 267 6.88 8.71 -6.82
C LEU A 267 8.36 8.75 -7.25
N THR A 268 9.30 8.74 -6.30
CA THR A 268 10.74 8.65 -6.59
C THR A 268 11.09 7.32 -7.24
N VAL A 269 10.56 6.20 -6.76
CA VAL A 269 10.72 4.89 -7.41
C VAL A 269 10.26 4.94 -8.87
N ALA A 270 9.11 5.59 -9.15
CA ALA A 270 8.61 5.77 -10.52
C ALA A 270 9.53 6.67 -11.36
N ARG A 271 10.03 7.78 -10.78
CA ARG A 271 11.00 8.69 -11.44
C ARG A 271 12.29 7.98 -11.82
N GLU A 272 12.76 7.08 -10.96
CA GLU A 272 13.98 6.29 -11.20
C GLU A 272 13.76 5.12 -12.21
N GLY A 273 12.61 5.05 -12.88
CA GLY A 273 12.29 4.00 -13.85
C GLY A 273 12.04 2.63 -13.22
N LEU A 274 11.73 2.60 -11.94
CA LEU A 274 11.44 1.39 -11.18
C LEU A 274 9.93 1.24 -10.93
N HIS A 275 9.51 0.02 -10.64
CA HIS A 275 8.16 -0.30 -10.18
C HIS A 275 8.20 -0.73 -8.71
N LEU A 276 7.09 -0.50 -8.02
CA LEU A 276 6.90 -0.89 -6.64
C LEU A 276 5.62 -1.71 -6.49
N GLN A 277 5.69 -2.76 -5.66
CA GLN A 277 4.54 -3.54 -5.19
C GLN A 277 4.55 -3.57 -3.66
N PRO A 278 3.49 -3.06 -3.01
CA PRO A 278 3.31 -3.25 -1.57
C PRO A 278 3.19 -4.73 -1.18
N GLU A 279 3.86 -5.12 -0.12
CA GLU A 279 3.81 -6.45 0.52
C GLU A 279 3.50 -6.25 2.00
N LEU A 280 2.35 -5.66 2.29
CA LEU A 280 2.06 -5.06 3.60
C LEU A 280 1.57 -6.08 4.64
N THR A 281 1.08 -7.24 4.23
CA THR A 281 0.48 -8.21 5.14
C THR A 281 1.41 -8.70 6.26
N PRO A 282 2.74 -8.92 6.07
CA PRO A 282 3.63 -9.22 7.18
C PRO A 282 3.72 -8.12 8.24
N VAL A 283 3.66 -6.84 7.81
CA VAL A 283 3.65 -5.70 8.72
C VAL A 283 2.34 -5.65 9.52
N ILE A 284 1.20 -5.84 8.83
CA ILE A 284 -0.13 -5.80 9.44
C ILE A 284 -0.29 -6.93 10.46
N PHE A 285 0.02 -8.19 10.10
CA PHE A 285 -0.08 -9.30 11.05
C PHE A 285 0.94 -9.19 12.19
N ARG A 286 2.09 -8.55 11.97
CA ARG A 286 2.99 -8.19 13.05
C ARG A 286 2.37 -7.18 14.01
N TRP A 287 1.65 -6.16 13.53
CA TRP A 287 0.93 -5.23 14.40
C TRP A 287 -0.09 -5.96 15.30
N TYR A 288 -0.90 -6.85 14.72
CA TYR A 288 -1.84 -7.68 15.50
C TYR A 288 -1.12 -8.53 16.54
N ALA A 289 -0.05 -9.21 16.15
CA ALA A 289 0.71 -10.08 17.04
C ALA A 289 1.37 -9.29 18.19
N ARG A 290 2.00 -8.14 17.91
CA ARG A 290 2.69 -7.35 18.95
C ARG A 290 1.74 -6.62 19.89
N ALA A 291 0.53 -6.30 19.45
CA ALA A 291 -0.53 -5.77 20.30
C ALA A 291 -1.36 -6.85 21.00
N ASP A 292 -1.03 -8.13 20.85
CA ASP A 292 -1.81 -9.28 21.34
C ASP A 292 -3.30 -9.21 20.97
N ARG A 293 -3.60 -8.62 19.82
CA ARG A 293 -4.96 -8.41 19.33
C ARG A 293 -5.34 -9.47 18.30
N ARG A 294 -6.37 -10.24 18.61
CA ARG A 294 -6.87 -11.27 17.69
C ARG A 294 -7.54 -10.65 16.47
N PHE A 295 -7.24 -11.21 15.29
CA PHE A 295 -7.84 -10.83 14.01
C PHE A 295 -8.71 -11.94 13.41
N SER A 296 -8.70 -13.12 14.01
CA SER A 296 -9.50 -14.27 13.58
C SER A 296 -9.99 -15.06 14.79
N ALA A 297 -11.12 -15.72 14.61
CA ALA A 297 -11.64 -16.70 15.58
C ALA A 297 -10.75 -17.96 15.66
N ASP A 298 -9.96 -18.27 14.63
CA ASP A 298 -9.04 -19.40 14.64
C ASP A 298 -7.74 -19.06 15.39
N PRO A 299 -7.49 -19.69 16.57
CA PRO A 299 -6.30 -19.43 17.35
C PRO A 299 -4.99 -19.87 16.65
N ALA A 300 -5.05 -20.81 15.71
CA ALA A 300 -3.86 -21.27 14.98
C ALA A 300 -3.32 -20.19 14.04
N LEU A 301 -4.20 -19.39 13.44
CA LEU A 301 -3.80 -18.26 12.60
C LEU A 301 -3.11 -17.18 13.43
N PHE A 302 -3.61 -16.90 14.63
CA PHE A 302 -3.01 -15.94 15.54
C PHE A 302 -1.62 -16.39 16.03
N ALA A 303 -1.50 -17.67 16.42
CA ALA A 303 -0.21 -18.25 16.78
C ALA A 303 0.79 -18.21 15.60
N SER A 304 0.31 -18.40 14.36
CA SER A 304 1.13 -18.29 13.16
C SER A 304 1.60 -16.85 12.94
N ALA A 305 0.75 -15.85 13.17
CA ALA A 305 1.12 -14.44 13.08
C ALA A 305 2.23 -14.08 14.08
N HIS A 306 2.18 -14.57 15.32
CA HIS A 306 3.24 -14.38 16.31
C HIS A 306 4.58 -14.96 15.86
N ARG A 307 4.58 -16.20 15.34
CA ARG A 307 5.81 -16.82 14.82
C ARG A 307 6.40 -16.05 13.65
N LEU A 308 5.53 -15.61 12.71
CA LEU A 308 5.98 -14.86 11.54
C LEU A 308 6.43 -13.44 11.87
N ALA A 309 5.84 -12.81 12.90
CA ALA A 309 6.34 -11.54 13.43
C ALA A 309 7.80 -11.70 13.91
N GLN A 310 8.12 -12.75 14.68
CA GLN A 310 9.48 -13.03 15.11
C GLN A 310 10.41 -13.30 13.93
N VAL A 311 10.00 -14.12 12.96
CA VAL A 311 10.79 -14.40 11.74
C VAL A 311 11.10 -13.12 10.97
N PHE A 312 10.12 -12.17 10.89
CA PHE A 312 10.32 -10.90 10.21
C PHE A 312 11.29 -10.00 10.96
N GLU A 313 11.21 -9.94 12.29
CA GLU A 313 12.12 -9.19 13.15
C GLU A 313 13.55 -9.74 13.05
N ASP A 314 13.72 -11.05 13.12
CA ASP A 314 15.03 -11.72 12.94
C ASP A 314 15.62 -11.40 11.55
N LEU A 315 14.79 -11.41 10.51
CA LEU A 315 15.20 -11.05 9.15
C LEU A 315 15.60 -9.57 9.04
N ALA A 316 14.90 -8.69 9.75
CA ALA A 316 15.19 -7.27 9.84
C ALA A 316 16.36 -6.95 10.79
N GLY A 317 16.75 -7.89 11.65
CA GLY A 317 17.79 -7.70 12.65
C GLY A 317 17.40 -6.70 13.74
N CYS A 318 16.15 -6.76 14.20
CA CYS A 318 15.61 -5.82 15.18
C CYS A 318 14.72 -6.52 16.22
N GLY A 319 14.39 -5.81 17.31
CA GLY A 319 13.51 -6.30 18.35
C GLY A 319 12.01 -6.09 18.07
N PRO A 320 11.16 -6.62 18.98
CA PRO A 320 9.71 -6.51 18.85
C PRO A 320 9.17 -5.07 18.97
N ASP A 321 9.89 -4.19 19.64
CA ASP A 321 9.49 -2.80 19.87
C ASP A 321 9.84 -1.85 18.71
N GLU A 322 10.66 -2.33 17.76
CA GLU A 322 11.02 -1.53 16.57
C GLU A 322 9.82 -1.30 15.66
N PRO A 323 9.48 -0.06 15.32
CA PRO A 323 8.30 0.22 14.52
C PRO A 323 8.55 -0.10 13.03
N PHE A 324 7.58 -0.79 12.40
CA PHE A 324 7.51 -0.98 10.95
C PHE A 324 6.25 -0.30 10.45
N PHE A 325 6.31 0.37 9.29
CA PHE A 325 5.08 0.91 8.72
C PHE A 325 4.81 0.50 7.28
N PHE A 326 5.85 0.17 6.51
CA PHE A 326 5.63 -0.24 5.12
C PHE A 326 6.69 -1.25 4.66
N PHE A 327 6.24 -2.26 3.92
CA PHE A 327 7.09 -3.25 3.28
C PHE A 327 6.68 -3.43 1.83
N CYS A 328 7.64 -3.50 0.91
CA CYS A 328 7.38 -3.60 -0.51
C CYS A 328 8.56 -4.25 -1.25
N ARG A 329 8.30 -4.69 -2.49
CA ARG A 329 9.37 -5.01 -3.44
C ARG A 329 9.48 -3.94 -4.52
N VAL A 330 10.69 -3.76 -5.03
CA VAL A 330 10.99 -2.82 -6.11
C VAL A 330 11.88 -3.48 -7.17
N GLY A 331 11.77 -3.01 -8.40
CA GLY A 331 12.63 -3.50 -9.50
C GLY A 331 12.25 -2.92 -10.84
N VAL A 332 13.07 -3.22 -11.84
CA VAL A 332 12.80 -2.87 -13.23
C VAL A 332 11.76 -3.82 -13.81
N SER A 333 10.73 -3.29 -14.46
CA SER A 333 9.69 -4.07 -15.12
C SER A 333 9.12 -3.30 -16.32
N SER A 334 8.35 -3.99 -17.16
CA SER A 334 7.50 -3.32 -18.14
C SER A 334 6.31 -2.65 -17.45
N VAL A 335 5.78 -1.60 -18.06
CA VAL A 335 4.54 -0.96 -17.59
C VAL A 335 3.41 -1.97 -17.69
N PRO A 336 2.63 -2.17 -16.60
CA PRO A 336 1.50 -3.09 -16.63
C PRO A 336 0.46 -2.68 -17.67
N SER A 337 -0.08 -3.65 -18.41
CA SER A 337 -1.15 -3.43 -19.39
C SER A 337 -2.52 -3.20 -18.76
N SER A 338 -2.65 -3.49 -17.47
CA SER A 338 -3.86 -3.35 -16.66
C SER A 338 -3.53 -2.65 -15.33
N ARG A 339 -4.44 -1.81 -14.85
CA ARG A 339 -4.22 -1.05 -13.62
C ARG A 339 -5.54 -0.60 -12.98
N SER A 340 -5.51 -0.37 -11.68
CA SER A 340 -6.55 0.42 -11.02
C SER A 340 -6.48 1.87 -11.50
N LEU A 341 -7.61 2.37 -11.94
CA LEU A 341 -7.84 3.79 -12.18
C LEU A 341 -8.22 4.47 -10.85
N ARG A 342 -8.98 5.54 -10.92
CA ARG A 342 -9.55 6.22 -9.76
C ARG A 342 -10.98 6.62 -10.06
N LEU A 343 -11.78 6.78 -9.02
CA LEU A 343 -13.11 7.37 -9.14
C LEU A 343 -13.02 8.70 -9.88
N GLU A 344 -14.01 8.98 -10.71
CA GLU A 344 -14.13 10.30 -11.32
C GLU A 344 -14.28 11.36 -10.24
N ARG A 345 -13.78 12.56 -10.53
CA ARG A 345 -13.75 13.67 -9.56
C ARG A 345 -15.12 13.93 -8.96
N GLU A 346 -16.17 13.90 -9.79
CA GLU A 346 -17.57 14.14 -9.43
C GLU A 346 -18.04 13.16 -8.32
N ARG A 347 -17.59 11.92 -8.35
CA ARG A 347 -17.89 10.89 -7.32
C ARG A 347 -17.08 11.08 -6.03
N LEU A 348 -16.01 11.86 -6.08
CA LEU A 348 -15.19 12.20 -4.93
C LEU A 348 -15.62 13.53 -4.27
N MET A 349 -16.47 14.32 -4.92
CA MET A 349 -17.03 15.55 -4.33
C MET A 349 -18.11 15.23 -3.31
N ARG A 350 -18.18 16.09 -2.26
CA ARG A 350 -19.19 16.06 -1.20
C ARG A 350 -19.98 17.35 -1.17
#